data_dc8a37daf1554b9971e3567b1c13cdad
#
_entry.id   dc8a37daf1554b9971e3567b1c13cdad
#
_cell.length_a   1.000
_cell.length_b   1.000
_cell.length_c   1.000
_cell.angle_alpha   90.00
_cell.angle_beta   90.00
_cell.angle_gamma   90.00
#
_symmetry.space_group_name_H-M   'P 1'
#
loop_
_entity.id
_entity.type
_entity.pdbx_description
1 polymer ?
#
loop_
_entity_poly.entity_id
_entity_poly.type
_entity_poly.pdbx_seq_one_letter_code
_entity_poly.pdbx_strand_id
1 'polypeptide(L)'
;MHRNVIIRVLLAAVMALSAATGSAQQITMKAGAALGKVDSREIGGEIRRMLNVYWETNYALRLGPFKFVTFGLSYLGAGGKFSDTYVPGYYNYDYHVKARYNNVLAPIKFKVTTEHRKKPRLYGFTGFAPGIMFYEARDITFDGREPDPKHDSFLFDWTARRFQIYLLVGGGVYYRHIILDIGAYVSTFKNYKEFMAPIVHNSGLMLTVGYQVSRDETKRW
;
A
#
# COMPACT_ATOMS: atom_id res chain seq x y z
N MET A 1 4.70 -11.49 24.36
CA MET A 1 4.17 -10.18 24.79
C MET A 1 3.57 -9.33 23.64
N HIS A 2 4.02 -9.41 22.41
CA HIS A 2 3.57 -8.56 21.29
C HIS A 2 2.13 -8.83 20.77
N ARG A 3 1.62 -10.06 20.89
CA ARG A 3 0.30 -10.45 20.36
C ARG A 3 -0.86 -9.66 21.01
N ASN A 4 -0.78 -9.40 22.32
CA ASN A 4 -1.82 -8.68 23.06
C ASN A 4 -1.83 -7.16 22.76
N VAL A 5 -0.69 -6.58 22.37
CA VAL A 5 -0.60 -5.16 21.97
C VAL A 5 -1.29 -4.95 20.63
N ILE A 6 -1.07 -5.84 19.66
CA ILE A 6 -1.70 -5.77 18.34
C ILE A 6 -3.22 -5.88 18.45
N ILE A 7 -3.72 -6.81 19.26
CA ILE A 7 -5.18 -6.97 19.50
C ILE A 7 -5.77 -5.72 20.16
N ARG A 8 -5.09 -5.11 21.13
CA ARG A 8 -5.56 -3.88 21.80
C ARG A 8 -5.56 -2.69 20.85
N VAL A 9 -4.55 -2.55 19.98
CA VAL A 9 -4.49 -1.50 18.96
C VAL A 9 -5.60 -1.68 17.93
N LEU A 10 -5.85 -2.90 17.46
CA LEU A 10 -6.96 -3.21 16.57
C LEU A 10 -8.32 -2.94 17.21
N LEU A 11 -8.52 -3.32 18.47
CA LEU A 11 -9.75 -3.03 19.22
C LEU A 11 -9.95 -1.53 19.45
N ALA A 12 -8.89 -0.79 19.80
CA ALA A 12 -8.94 0.67 19.93
C ALA A 12 -9.23 1.35 18.60
N ALA A 13 -8.65 0.88 17.50
CA ALA A 13 -8.95 1.36 16.16
C ALA A 13 -10.41 1.09 15.77
N VAL A 14 -10.94 -0.12 16.06
CA VAL A 14 -12.34 -0.47 15.81
C VAL A 14 -13.28 0.37 16.68
N MET A 15 -12.96 0.60 17.96
CA MET A 15 -13.77 1.47 18.83
C MET A 15 -13.71 2.94 18.39
N ALA A 16 -12.55 3.46 17.99
CA ALA A 16 -12.42 4.80 17.44
C ALA A 16 -13.19 4.93 16.11
N LEU A 17 -13.18 3.91 15.28
CA LEU A 17 -13.98 3.83 14.07
C LEU A 17 -15.49 3.84 14.39
N SER A 18 -15.94 3.08 15.39
CA SER A 18 -17.35 3.04 15.76
C SER A 18 -17.83 4.36 16.39
N ALA A 19 -16.99 5.04 17.17
CA ALA A 19 -17.31 6.38 17.68
C ALA A 19 -17.36 7.44 16.56
N ALA A 20 -16.52 7.31 15.52
CA ALA A 20 -16.52 8.21 14.37
C ALA A 20 -17.73 7.99 13.44
N THR A 21 -18.43 6.84 13.50
CA THR A 21 -19.61 6.57 12.65
C THR A 21 -20.76 7.56 12.88
N GLY A 22 -20.85 8.14 14.07
CA GLY A 22 -21.85 9.18 14.38
C GLY A 22 -21.67 10.47 13.59
N SER A 23 -20.44 10.81 13.20
CA SER A 23 -20.06 12.04 12.49
C SER A 23 -19.57 11.82 11.06
N ALA A 24 -19.34 10.57 10.64
CA ALA A 24 -18.94 10.27 9.27
C ALA A 24 -20.08 10.45 8.30
N GLN A 25 -19.88 11.30 7.31
CA GLN A 25 -20.89 11.59 6.28
C GLN A 25 -20.93 10.54 5.18
N GLN A 26 -19.82 9.82 4.98
CA GLN A 26 -19.70 8.78 3.96
C GLN A 26 -18.78 7.65 4.46
N ILE A 27 -19.22 6.43 4.23
CA ILE A 27 -18.40 5.22 4.43
C ILE A 27 -18.19 4.62 3.05
N THR A 28 -16.95 4.25 2.72
CA THR A 28 -16.62 3.60 1.46
C THR A 28 -15.85 2.32 1.72
N MET A 29 -16.20 1.27 0.98
CA MET A 29 -15.47 0.01 0.93
C MET A 29 -15.01 -0.23 -0.50
N LYS A 30 -13.75 -0.57 -0.69
CA LYS A 30 -13.15 -0.80 -1.99
C LYS A 30 -12.28 -2.04 -1.97
N ALA A 31 -12.28 -2.74 -3.09
CA ALA A 31 -11.35 -3.85 -3.33
C ALA A 31 -10.84 -3.79 -4.76
N GLY A 32 -9.69 -4.34 -5.01
CA GLY A 32 -9.11 -4.34 -6.34
C GLY A 32 -7.70 -4.91 -6.40
N ALA A 33 -7.01 -4.53 -7.45
CA ALA A 33 -5.68 -4.99 -7.76
C ALA A 33 -4.66 -3.86 -7.63
N ALA A 34 -3.47 -4.19 -7.15
CA ALA A 34 -2.31 -3.34 -7.14
C ALA A 34 -1.22 -3.95 -8.03
N LEU A 35 -0.77 -3.23 -9.03
CA LEU A 35 0.34 -3.61 -9.90
C LEU A 35 1.62 -3.01 -9.33
N GLY A 36 2.25 -3.72 -8.41
CA GLY A 36 3.43 -3.29 -7.68
C GLY A 36 4.73 -3.58 -8.42
N LYS A 37 5.71 -2.75 -8.17
CA LYS A 37 7.12 -2.99 -8.50
C LYS A 37 7.99 -2.64 -7.31
N VAL A 38 9.15 -3.26 -7.27
CA VAL A 38 10.26 -2.90 -6.43
C VAL A 38 11.10 -1.90 -7.22
N ASP A 39 11.33 -0.72 -6.68
CA ASP A 39 12.08 0.35 -7.34
C ASP A 39 13.42 0.54 -6.61
N SER A 40 14.52 0.44 -7.33
CA SER A 40 15.85 0.68 -6.78
C SER A 40 16.75 1.32 -7.82
N ARG A 41 17.56 2.27 -7.37
CA ARG A 41 18.60 2.89 -8.20
C ARG A 41 19.87 2.05 -8.28
N GLU A 42 20.03 1.08 -7.38
CA GLU A 42 21.24 0.27 -7.22
C GLU A 42 21.13 -1.08 -7.95
N ILE A 43 19.91 -1.51 -8.32
CA ILE A 43 19.70 -2.75 -9.05
C ILE A 43 19.99 -2.50 -10.53
N GLY A 44 21.06 -3.11 -11.03
CA GLY A 44 21.48 -3.00 -12.43
C GLY A 44 20.65 -3.86 -13.39
N GLY A 45 19.85 -4.77 -12.86
CA GLY A 45 19.10 -5.74 -13.64
C GLY A 45 17.63 -5.36 -13.89
N GLU A 46 16.89 -6.32 -14.44
CA GLU A 46 15.52 -6.12 -14.87
C GLU A 46 14.55 -6.06 -13.66
N ILE A 47 13.69 -5.03 -13.64
CA ILE A 47 12.61 -4.90 -12.65
C ILE A 47 11.27 -5.21 -13.32
N ARG A 48 10.55 -6.22 -12.79
CA ARG A 48 9.24 -6.62 -13.27
C ARG A 48 8.15 -6.35 -12.23
N ARG A 49 6.98 -5.94 -12.72
CA ARG A 49 5.80 -5.71 -11.90
C ARG A 49 5.16 -7.02 -11.46
N MET A 50 4.47 -6.98 -10.32
CA MET A 50 3.70 -8.10 -9.80
C MET A 50 2.29 -7.65 -9.43
N LEU A 51 1.31 -8.49 -9.77
CA LEU A 51 -0.08 -8.27 -9.41
C LEU A 51 -0.29 -8.66 -7.94
N ASN A 52 -0.88 -7.75 -7.18
CA ASN A 52 -1.17 -7.89 -5.76
C ASN A 52 -2.63 -7.50 -5.49
N VAL A 53 -3.11 -7.84 -4.30
CA VAL A 53 -4.46 -7.48 -3.85
C VAL A 53 -4.42 -6.17 -3.07
N TYR A 54 -5.44 -5.35 -3.23
CA TYR A 54 -5.70 -4.16 -2.45
C TYR A 54 -7.13 -4.17 -1.92
N TRP A 55 -7.29 -3.74 -0.67
CA TRP A 55 -8.57 -3.55 -0.03
C TRP A 55 -8.53 -2.32 0.88
N GLU A 56 -9.63 -1.57 0.98
CA GLU A 56 -9.69 -0.34 1.76
C GLU A 56 -11.10 -0.08 2.27
N THR A 57 -11.22 0.32 3.54
CA THR A 57 -12.43 0.90 4.12
C THR A 57 -12.11 2.29 4.63
N ASN A 58 -12.88 3.30 4.22
CA ASN A 58 -12.67 4.68 4.60
C ASN A 58 -13.92 5.32 5.17
N TYR A 59 -13.68 6.27 6.06
CA TYR A 59 -14.61 7.26 6.54
C TYR A 59 -14.24 8.61 5.92
N ALA A 60 -15.26 9.37 5.48
CA ALA A 60 -15.06 10.69 4.94
C ALA A 60 -15.74 11.74 5.81
N LEU A 61 -14.96 12.74 6.22
CA LEU A 61 -15.42 13.95 6.87
C LEU A 61 -15.44 15.09 5.84
N ARG A 62 -16.54 15.81 5.76
CA ARG A 62 -16.68 16.95 4.87
C ARG A 62 -16.06 18.19 5.50
N LEU A 63 -15.14 18.82 4.79
CA LEU A 63 -14.53 20.11 5.16
C LEU A 63 -15.17 21.30 4.45
N GLY A 64 -15.91 21.03 3.38
CA GLY A 64 -16.54 22.06 2.56
C GLY A 64 -17.37 21.45 1.43
N PRO A 65 -17.93 22.26 0.53
CA PRO A 65 -18.85 21.77 -0.51
C PRO A 65 -18.31 20.61 -1.35
N PHE A 66 -17.00 20.64 -1.64
CA PHE A 66 -16.33 19.68 -2.53
C PHE A 66 -15.08 19.07 -1.93
N LYS A 67 -14.80 19.34 -0.64
CA LYS A 67 -13.56 18.95 0.03
C LYS A 67 -13.85 17.99 1.16
N PHE A 68 -13.07 16.90 1.23
CA PHE A 68 -13.20 15.88 2.25
C PHE A 68 -11.81 15.47 2.75
N VAL A 69 -11.74 15.13 4.03
CA VAL A 69 -10.65 14.31 4.57
C VAL A 69 -11.19 12.91 4.77
N THR A 70 -10.47 11.91 4.30
CA THR A 70 -10.83 10.51 4.50
C THR A 70 -9.74 9.82 5.31
N PHE A 71 -10.16 8.96 6.22
CA PHE A 71 -9.28 8.12 7.01
C PHE A 71 -9.89 6.73 7.12
N GLY A 72 -9.05 5.72 7.28
CA GLY A 72 -9.56 4.35 7.30
C GLY A 72 -8.51 3.30 7.56
N LEU A 73 -8.83 2.12 7.12
CA LEU A 73 -7.97 0.95 7.17
C LEU A 73 -7.84 0.35 5.78
N SER A 74 -6.64 -0.05 5.40
CA SER A 74 -6.43 -0.75 4.14
C SER A 74 -5.42 -1.89 4.27
N TYR A 75 -5.58 -2.86 3.40
CA TYR A 75 -4.61 -3.90 3.13
C TYR A 75 -3.97 -3.64 1.77
N LEU A 76 -2.66 -3.66 1.72
CA LEU A 76 -1.88 -3.53 0.50
C LEU A 76 -0.92 -4.70 0.38
N GLY A 77 -1.17 -5.59 -0.57
CA GLY A 77 -0.13 -6.44 -1.12
C GLY A 77 0.80 -5.57 -1.98
N ALA A 78 2.08 -5.57 -1.67
CA ALA A 78 3.10 -4.85 -2.39
C ALA A 78 4.22 -5.81 -2.80
N GLY A 79 5.18 -5.31 -3.58
CA GLY A 79 6.34 -6.09 -4.01
C GLY A 79 6.47 -6.16 -5.52
N GLY A 80 7.43 -6.93 -5.96
CA GLY A 80 7.78 -7.08 -7.37
C GLY A 80 8.81 -8.18 -7.56
N LYS A 81 9.30 -8.26 -8.78
CA LYS A 81 10.42 -9.13 -9.15
C LYS A 81 11.58 -8.26 -9.62
N PHE A 82 12.79 -8.63 -9.26
CA PHE A 82 13.99 -8.01 -9.80
C PHE A 82 15.09 -9.04 -9.97
N SER A 83 16.00 -8.76 -10.87
CA SER A 83 17.23 -9.52 -11.08
C SER A 83 18.40 -8.60 -10.83
N ASP A 84 19.49 -9.14 -10.33
CA ASP A 84 20.74 -8.42 -10.18
C ASP A 84 21.91 -9.39 -10.20
N THR A 85 23.12 -8.84 -10.33
CA THR A 85 24.37 -9.61 -10.30
C THR A 85 25.13 -9.27 -9.03
N TYR A 86 25.42 -10.27 -8.24
CA TYR A 86 26.24 -10.13 -7.05
C TYR A 86 27.68 -10.63 -7.33
N VAL A 87 28.65 -9.81 -6.99
CA VAL A 87 30.06 -10.07 -7.23
C VAL A 87 30.84 -10.17 -5.91
N PRO A 88 30.82 -11.32 -5.21
CA PRO A 88 31.69 -11.53 -4.06
C PRO A 88 33.07 -12.02 -4.54
N GLY A 89 34.09 -11.16 -4.46
CA GLY A 89 35.45 -11.51 -4.78
C GLY A 89 35.64 -11.96 -6.24
N TYR A 90 35.85 -13.28 -6.46
CA TYR A 90 36.16 -13.85 -7.80
C TYR A 90 34.94 -14.44 -8.53
N TYR A 91 33.75 -14.45 -7.94
CA TYR A 91 32.56 -15.08 -8.55
C TYR A 91 31.46 -14.09 -8.74
N ASN A 92 30.78 -14.17 -9.89
CA ASN A 92 29.56 -13.45 -10.17
C ASN A 92 28.38 -14.40 -10.01
N TYR A 93 27.36 -13.97 -9.26
CA TYR A 93 26.10 -14.70 -9.14
C TYR A 93 24.98 -13.85 -9.70
N ASP A 94 24.36 -14.33 -10.78
CA ASP A 94 23.12 -13.74 -11.27
C ASP A 94 21.97 -14.33 -10.46
N TYR A 95 21.18 -13.46 -9.86
CA TYR A 95 20.07 -13.88 -9.01
C TYR A 95 18.78 -13.15 -9.33
N HIS A 96 17.67 -13.85 -9.11
CA HIS A 96 16.33 -13.34 -9.29
C HIS A 96 15.61 -13.36 -7.96
N VAL A 97 15.02 -12.23 -7.59
CA VAL A 97 14.25 -12.09 -6.36
C VAL A 97 12.79 -11.81 -6.71
N LYS A 98 11.90 -12.58 -6.10
CA LYS A 98 10.47 -12.31 -6.06
C LYS A 98 10.10 -11.98 -4.63
N ALA A 99 9.85 -10.70 -4.37
CA ALA A 99 9.51 -10.21 -3.05
C ALA A 99 8.02 -9.88 -2.96
N ARG A 100 7.36 -10.35 -1.90
CA ARG A 100 5.97 -10.03 -1.56
C ARG A 100 5.90 -9.47 -0.15
N TYR A 101 5.19 -8.38 0.01
CA TYR A 101 5.00 -7.71 1.28
C TYR A 101 3.50 -7.50 1.52
N ASN A 102 3.02 -7.93 2.68
CA ASN A 102 1.64 -7.70 3.08
C ASN A 102 1.60 -6.63 4.18
N ASN A 103 0.88 -5.55 3.91
CA ASN A 103 0.84 -4.38 4.77
C ASN A 103 -0.59 -4.10 5.22
N VAL A 104 -0.74 -3.72 6.49
CA VAL A 104 -1.93 -3.06 7.02
C VAL A 104 -1.61 -1.59 7.17
N LEU A 105 -2.41 -0.73 6.55
CA LEU A 105 -2.18 0.70 6.47
C LEU A 105 -3.35 1.47 7.06
N ALA A 106 -3.06 2.66 7.60
CA ALA A 106 -4.05 3.64 8.04
C ALA A 106 -4.03 4.87 7.09
N PRO A 107 -4.69 4.82 5.94
CA PRO A 107 -4.66 5.90 4.97
C PRO A 107 -5.37 7.15 5.50
N ILE A 108 -4.73 8.30 5.29
CA ILE A 108 -5.27 9.64 5.50
C ILE A 108 -5.14 10.36 4.17
N LYS A 109 -6.29 10.72 3.57
CA LYS A 109 -6.33 11.32 2.23
C LYS A 109 -7.14 12.61 2.25
N PHE A 110 -6.65 13.60 1.56
CA PHE A 110 -7.42 14.77 1.16
C PHE A 110 -8.06 14.50 -0.21
N LYS A 111 -9.37 14.65 -0.29
CA LYS A 111 -10.16 14.36 -1.49
C LYS A 111 -10.94 15.59 -1.92
N VAL A 112 -10.92 15.88 -3.22
CA VAL A 112 -11.70 16.94 -3.86
C VAL A 112 -12.63 16.29 -4.90
N THR A 113 -13.89 16.66 -4.88
CA THR A 113 -14.91 16.16 -5.82
C THR A 113 -15.43 17.25 -6.72
N THR A 114 -15.94 16.88 -7.88
CA THR A 114 -16.73 17.79 -8.70
C THR A 114 -18.10 18.07 -8.09
N GLU A 115 -18.85 19.01 -8.65
CA GLU A 115 -20.14 19.47 -8.16
C GLU A 115 -21.13 18.31 -7.88
N HIS A 116 -21.84 18.38 -6.74
CA HIS A 116 -22.74 17.33 -6.27
C HIS A 116 -23.91 17.00 -7.19
N ARG A 117 -24.31 17.95 -8.04
CA ARG A 117 -25.51 17.82 -8.92
C ARG A 117 -25.22 17.02 -10.20
N LYS A 118 -23.95 16.91 -10.61
CA LYS A 118 -23.57 16.19 -11.84
C LYS A 118 -23.31 14.72 -11.54
N LYS A 119 -23.95 13.83 -12.27
CA LYS A 119 -23.67 12.39 -12.27
C LYS A 119 -23.17 11.99 -13.66
N PRO A 120 -22.02 11.33 -13.79
CA PRO A 120 -21.08 10.86 -12.75
C PRO A 120 -20.29 12.00 -12.10
N ARG A 121 -19.85 11.78 -10.83
CA ARG A 121 -18.98 12.72 -10.12
C ARG A 121 -17.54 12.24 -10.21
N LEU A 122 -16.67 13.13 -10.62
CA LEU A 122 -15.23 12.88 -10.62
C LEU A 122 -14.64 13.34 -9.28
N TYR A 123 -13.54 12.72 -8.88
CA TYR A 123 -12.76 13.19 -7.74
C TYR A 123 -11.29 12.86 -7.91
N GLY A 124 -10.46 13.66 -7.26
CA GLY A 124 -9.05 13.42 -7.07
C GLY A 124 -8.72 13.31 -5.58
N PHE A 125 -7.67 12.59 -5.26
CA PHE A 125 -7.17 12.50 -3.90
C PHE A 125 -5.65 12.48 -3.86
N THR A 126 -5.10 12.98 -2.76
CA THR A 126 -3.70 12.80 -2.36
C THR A 126 -3.65 12.53 -0.87
N GLY A 127 -2.62 11.86 -0.41
CA GLY A 127 -2.50 11.53 1.00
C GLY A 127 -1.31 10.66 1.34
N PHE A 128 -1.30 10.18 2.56
CA PHE A 128 -0.30 9.26 3.06
C PHE A 128 -0.95 8.14 3.87
N ALA A 129 -0.26 7.02 3.98
CA ALA A 129 -0.74 5.84 4.69
C ALA A 129 0.41 5.24 5.51
N PRO A 130 0.53 5.59 6.80
CA PRO A 130 1.40 4.85 7.70
C PRO A 130 0.87 3.44 7.89
N GLY A 131 1.76 2.49 8.06
CA GLY A 131 1.35 1.11 8.22
C GLY A 131 2.44 0.17 8.68
N ILE A 132 2.03 -1.07 8.87
CA ILE A 132 2.90 -2.13 9.36
C ILE A 132 2.88 -3.28 8.36
N MET A 133 4.07 -3.69 7.94
CA MET A 133 4.29 -4.93 7.23
C MET A 133 4.22 -6.08 8.23
N PHE A 134 3.27 -6.97 8.07
CA PHE A 134 3.07 -8.11 8.95
C PHE A 134 3.56 -9.43 8.36
N TYR A 135 3.78 -9.47 7.04
CA TYR A 135 4.26 -10.64 6.33
C TYR A 135 5.19 -10.24 5.19
N GLU A 136 6.27 -10.98 5.06
CA GLU A 136 7.21 -10.92 3.95
C GLU A 136 7.48 -12.34 3.46
N ALA A 137 7.49 -12.52 2.15
CA ALA A 137 7.99 -13.71 1.49
C ALA A 137 8.96 -13.30 0.39
N ARG A 138 10.09 -13.97 0.35
CA ARG A 138 11.11 -13.83 -0.68
C ARG A 138 11.44 -15.18 -1.26
N ASP A 139 11.36 -15.29 -2.57
CA ASP A 139 11.86 -16.41 -3.35
C ASP A 139 13.11 -15.91 -4.08
N ILE A 140 14.27 -16.44 -3.77
CA ILE A 140 15.54 -16.11 -4.42
C ILE A 140 15.96 -17.32 -5.24
N THR A 141 16.20 -17.12 -6.53
CA THR A 141 16.70 -18.15 -7.43
C THR A 141 17.99 -17.65 -8.08
N PHE A 142 18.94 -18.54 -8.29
CA PHE A 142 20.24 -18.23 -8.88
C PHE A 142 20.35 -18.88 -10.26
N ASP A 143 20.94 -18.16 -11.20
CA ASP A 143 21.31 -18.71 -12.50
C ASP A 143 22.71 -19.30 -12.38
N GLY A 144 22.80 -20.65 -12.39
CA GLY A 144 24.04 -21.37 -12.29
C GLY A 144 24.32 -21.94 -10.89
N ARG A 145 25.50 -21.66 -10.33
CA ARG A 145 25.90 -22.18 -9.03
C ARG A 145 25.17 -21.45 -7.88
N GLU A 146 24.56 -22.20 -6.99
CA GLU A 146 23.99 -21.63 -5.77
C GLU A 146 25.12 -21.16 -4.83
N PRO A 147 24.98 -19.96 -4.22
CA PRO A 147 25.92 -19.48 -3.21
C PRO A 147 25.93 -20.39 -1.99
N ASP A 148 27.10 -20.53 -1.35
CA ASP A 148 27.19 -21.25 -0.08
C ASP A 148 26.59 -20.39 1.05
N PRO A 149 25.49 -20.81 1.70
CA PRO A 149 24.83 -20.02 2.75
C PRO A 149 25.76 -19.67 3.93
N LYS A 150 26.84 -20.43 4.13
CA LYS A 150 27.83 -20.17 5.20
C LYS A 150 28.78 -19.02 4.87
N HIS A 151 29.10 -18.84 3.59
CA HIS A 151 30.06 -17.83 3.14
C HIS A 151 29.34 -16.58 2.57
N ASP A 152 28.15 -16.75 2.03
CA ASP A 152 27.38 -15.71 1.35
C ASP A 152 26.09 -15.34 2.11
N SER A 153 26.10 -15.50 3.44
CA SER A 153 24.94 -15.31 4.32
C SER A 153 24.27 -13.93 4.15
N PHE A 154 25.05 -12.91 3.74
CA PHE A 154 24.52 -11.58 3.57
C PHE A 154 23.43 -11.47 2.46
N LEU A 155 23.41 -12.37 1.45
CA LEU A 155 22.37 -12.46 0.43
C LEU A 155 21.02 -12.91 1.00
N PHE A 156 21.06 -13.60 2.14
CA PHE A 156 19.88 -14.22 2.74
C PHE A 156 19.38 -13.50 3.98
N ASP A 157 20.20 -12.63 4.59
CA ASP A 157 19.99 -12.12 5.96
C ASP A 157 19.44 -10.68 5.99
N TRP A 158 18.63 -10.30 4.99
CA TRP A 158 18.01 -8.98 4.96
C TRP A 158 16.75 -8.95 5.83
N THR A 159 16.73 -8.08 6.83
CA THR A 159 15.56 -7.89 7.70
C THR A 159 14.65 -6.81 7.16
N ALA A 160 13.41 -7.15 6.85
CA ALA A 160 12.44 -6.18 6.36
C ALA A 160 12.10 -5.12 7.40
N ARG A 161 11.99 -3.88 6.97
CA ARG A 161 11.49 -2.79 7.78
C ARG A 161 9.98 -2.91 7.93
N ARG A 162 9.52 -3.24 9.12
CA ARG A 162 8.10 -3.46 9.39
C ARG A 162 7.25 -2.20 9.31
N PHE A 163 7.78 -1.05 9.74
CA PHE A 163 7.06 0.21 9.64
C PHE A 163 7.31 0.86 8.29
N GLN A 164 6.25 1.22 7.60
CA GLN A 164 6.27 1.86 6.28
C GLN A 164 5.32 3.07 6.26
N ILE A 165 5.65 4.06 5.44
CA ILE A 165 4.73 5.13 5.08
C ILE A 165 4.63 5.14 3.56
N TYR A 166 3.41 5.13 3.05
CA TYR A 166 3.13 5.22 1.63
C TYR A 166 2.54 6.59 1.30
N LEU A 167 3.04 7.23 0.27
CA LEU A 167 2.38 8.35 -0.37
C LEU A 167 1.38 7.81 -1.38
N LEU A 168 0.21 8.43 -1.42
CA LEU A 168 -0.93 8.02 -2.24
C LEU A 168 -1.40 9.20 -3.09
N VAL A 169 -1.66 8.94 -4.36
CA VAL A 169 -2.28 9.91 -5.27
C VAL A 169 -3.19 9.17 -6.24
N GLY A 170 -4.30 9.79 -6.61
CA GLY A 170 -5.20 9.16 -7.56
C GLY A 170 -6.49 9.94 -7.76
N GLY A 171 -7.40 9.28 -8.42
CA GLY A 171 -8.73 9.80 -8.67
C GLY A 171 -9.69 8.71 -9.09
N GLY A 172 -10.94 9.09 -9.28
CA GLY A 172 -11.96 8.12 -9.63
C GLY A 172 -13.28 8.76 -9.99
N VAL A 173 -14.23 7.89 -10.18
CA VAL A 173 -15.59 8.23 -10.58
C VAL A 173 -16.56 7.64 -9.57
N TYR A 174 -17.52 8.47 -9.16
CA TYR A 174 -18.72 8.03 -8.45
C TYR A 174 -19.91 7.98 -9.40
N TYR A 175 -20.52 6.83 -9.50
CA TYR A 175 -21.81 6.69 -10.15
C TYR A 175 -22.81 6.03 -9.20
N ARG A 176 -23.78 6.80 -8.69
CA ARG A 176 -24.68 6.38 -7.61
C ARG A 176 -23.88 5.98 -6.35
N HIS A 177 -23.85 4.70 -6.01
CA HIS A 177 -23.10 4.14 -4.88
C HIS A 177 -21.81 3.42 -5.31
N ILE A 178 -21.59 3.25 -6.61
CA ILE A 178 -20.42 2.56 -7.15
C ILE A 178 -19.27 3.55 -7.32
N ILE A 179 -18.09 3.11 -6.98
CA ILE A 179 -16.84 3.85 -7.09
C ILE A 179 -15.90 3.05 -7.99
N LEU A 180 -15.26 3.74 -8.90
CA LEU A 180 -14.14 3.21 -9.67
C LEU A 180 -12.96 4.14 -9.47
N ASP A 181 -11.84 3.62 -8.94
CA ASP A 181 -10.63 4.38 -8.68
C ASP A 181 -9.44 3.86 -9.46
N ILE A 182 -8.60 4.80 -9.85
CA ILE A 182 -7.21 4.56 -10.23
C ILE A 182 -6.30 5.39 -9.33
N GLY A 183 -5.22 4.81 -8.86
CA GLY A 183 -4.26 5.50 -8.01
C GLY A 183 -2.86 4.96 -8.15
N ALA A 184 -1.92 5.68 -7.57
CA ALA A 184 -0.54 5.27 -7.42
C ALA A 184 -0.11 5.34 -5.96
N TYR A 185 0.87 4.51 -5.60
CA TYR A 185 1.50 4.54 -4.29
C TYR A 185 3.01 4.42 -4.42
N VAL A 186 3.72 5.00 -3.44
CA VAL A 186 5.16 4.84 -3.28
C VAL A 186 5.52 4.82 -1.81
N SER A 187 6.35 3.85 -1.39
CA SER A 187 6.87 3.82 -0.02
C SER A 187 7.97 4.88 0.15
N THR A 188 7.96 5.56 1.30
CA THR A 188 8.95 6.59 1.62
C THR A 188 10.21 6.01 2.25
N PHE A 189 10.13 4.82 2.83
CA PHE A 189 11.25 4.14 3.47
C PHE A 189 11.79 3.00 2.60
N LYS A 190 13.09 2.72 2.76
CA LYS A 190 13.71 1.50 2.26
C LYS A 190 13.01 0.28 2.86
N ASN A 191 12.86 -0.77 2.06
CA ASN A 191 12.22 -2.00 2.54
C ASN A 191 13.06 -2.77 3.55
N TYR A 192 14.39 -2.63 3.52
CA TYR A 192 15.33 -3.32 4.39
C TYR A 192 16.06 -2.36 5.34
N LYS A 193 16.54 -2.88 6.46
CA LYS A 193 17.22 -2.11 7.51
C LYS A 193 18.73 -2.07 7.30
N GLU A 194 19.30 -3.16 6.78
CA GLU A 194 20.73 -3.37 6.67
C GLU A 194 21.36 -2.38 5.67
N PHE A 195 22.58 -1.95 6.00
CA PHE A 195 23.36 -1.01 5.18
C PHE A 195 23.74 -1.62 3.82
N MET A 196 24.04 -2.92 3.80
CA MET A 196 24.42 -3.68 2.60
C MET A 196 23.21 -4.17 1.78
N ALA A 197 22.00 -4.06 2.32
CA ALA A 197 20.80 -4.43 1.56
C ALA A 197 20.52 -3.38 0.47
N PRO A 198 20.05 -3.79 -0.72
CA PRO A 198 19.73 -2.86 -1.79
C PRO A 198 18.69 -1.84 -1.34
N ILE A 199 18.87 -0.57 -1.77
CA ILE A 199 17.92 0.50 -1.50
C ILE A 199 16.68 0.27 -2.35
N VAL A 200 15.69 -0.38 -1.76
CA VAL A 200 14.49 -0.82 -2.45
C VAL A 200 13.27 -0.12 -1.88
N HIS A 201 12.47 0.47 -2.75
CA HIS A 201 11.19 1.08 -2.43
C HIS A 201 10.07 0.32 -3.13
N ASN A 202 8.92 0.20 -2.47
CA ASN A 202 7.72 -0.30 -3.12
C ASN A 202 6.96 0.83 -3.79
N SER A 203 6.63 0.66 -5.04
CA SER A 203 5.76 1.56 -5.78
C SER A 203 4.77 0.77 -6.64
N GLY A 204 3.70 1.40 -7.06
CA GLY A 204 2.75 0.73 -7.95
C GLY A 204 1.52 1.54 -8.29
N LEU A 205 0.70 0.93 -9.14
CA LEU A 205 -0.61 1.42 -9.53
C LEU A 205 -1.70 0.58 -8.89
N MET A 206 -2.81 1.20 -8.54
CA MET A 206 -3.99 0.53 -7.98
C MET A 206 -5.19 0.79 -8.87
N LEU A 207 -5.98 -0.26 -9.10
CA LEU A 207 -7.30 -0.18 -9.71
C LEU A 207 -8.29 -0.81 -8.75
N THR A 208 -9.28 -0.06 -8.31
CA THR A 208 -10.26 -0.53 -7.34
C THR A 208 -11.68 -0.24 -7.76
N VAL A 209 -12.58 -1.14 -7.39
CA VAL A 209 -14.01 -0.94 -7.42
C VAL A 209 -14.53 -0.95 -5.99
N GLY A 210 -15.54 -0.15 -5.72
CA GLY A 210 -16.07 -0.04 -4.37
C GLY A 210 -17.51 0.41 -4.31
N TYR A 211 -18.00 0.39 -3.08
CA TYR A 211 -19.35 0.81 -2.73
C TYR A 211 -19.31 1.90 -1.66
N GLN A 212 -20.11 2.93 -1.84
CA GLN A 212 -20.25 4.01 -0.87
C GLN A 212 -21.63 3.98 -0.23
N VAL A 213 -21.63 3.91 1.09
CA VAL A 213 -22.79 4.18 1.92
C VAL A 213 -22.71 5.65 2.31
N SER A 214 -23.64 6.47 1.81
CA SER A 214 -23.78 7.86 2.26
C SER A 214 -24.97 7.96 3.19
N ARG A 215 -24.81 8.69 4.28
CA ARG A 215 -25.94 9.09 5.10
C ARG A 215 -26.76 10.09 4.26
N ASP A 216 -28.05 9.82 4.11
CA ASP A 216 -28.94 10.64 3.28
C ASP A 216 -28.99 12.08 3.81
N GLU A 217 -28.26 13.00 3.15
CA GLU A 217 -28.28 14.42 3.47
C GLU A 217 -29.49 15.15 2.86
N THR A 218 -30.41 14.44 2.18
CA THR A 218 -31.53 15.03 1.47
C THR A 218 -32.61 15.61 2.38
N LYS A 219 -32.49 15.52 3.69
CA LYS A 219 -33.46 16.02 4.66
C LYS A 219 -33.05 17.29 5.40
N ARG A 220 -32.00 18.00 5.00
CA ARG A 220 -31.59 19.25 5.66
C ARG A 220 -31.20 20.36 4.68
N TRP A 221 -32.11 20.69 3.76
CA TRP A 221 -32.12 22.01 3.10
C TRP A 221 -33.53 22.32 2.60
#